data_32d42c5334424f969b6e1c13e305b9bc
#
_entry.id   32d42c5334424f969b6e1c13e305b9bc
#
_cell.length_a   1.000
_cell.length_b   1.000
_cell.length_c   1.000
_cell.angle_alpha   90.00
_cell.angle_beta   90.00
_cell.angle_gamma   90.00
#
_symmetry.space_group_name_H-M   'P 1'
#
loop_
_entity.id
_entity.type
_entity.pdbx_description
1 polymer ?
#
loop_
_entity_poly.entity_id
_entity_poly.type
_entity_poly.pdbx_seq_one_letter_code
_entity_poly.pdbx_strand_id
1 'polypeptide(L)'
;MWSTKTNNILGAIIVAVWLIVGSNYIGNLLIPPFEPVHEATAKSGNSEAPAKKEAKKAETAQPLPILLASANADKGKKVAKKCVSCHTFKKGGKNKVGPNLFGIIGGARAKAAGFKYSNAITKMGGNWSYEDMNKFLTKPKSFLPGTKMAFNGLKSAGDRAAVILFLRSFADTPAALPK
;
A
#
# COMPACT_ATOMS: atom_id res chain seq x y z
N MET A 1 43.31 48.08 -5.05
CA MET A 1 43.37 46.88 -5.89
C MET A 1 42.80 45.69 -5.09
N TRP A 2 41.67 45.18 -5.53
CA TRP A 2 41.07 43.99 -4.86
C TRP A 2 41.88 42.77 -5.20
N SER A 3 42.14 41.93 -4.18
CA SER A 3 42.90 40.69 -4.33
C SER A 3 42.19 39.72 -5.27
N THR A 4 42.95 39.01 -6.10
CA THR A 4 42.45 37.94 -7.00
C THR A 4 41.60 36.89 -6.26
N LYS A 5 41.92 36.62 -4.98
CA LYS A 5 41.14 35.72 -4.13
C LYS A 5 39.70 36.24 -3.85
N THR A 6 39.59 37.53 -3.57
CA THR A 6 38.28 38.19 -3.34
C THR A 6 37.42 38.18 -4.59
N ASN A 7 38.03 38.38 -5.76
CA ASN A 7 37.33 38.38 -7.06
C ASN A 7 36.80 36.98 -7.41
N ASN A 8 37.55 35.94 -7.13
CA ASN A 8 37.13 34.57 -7.38
C ASN A 8 36.01 34.10 -6.43
N ILE A 9 36.03 34.56 -5.17
CA ILE A 9 34.95 34.26 -4.20
C ILE A 9 33.66 34.97 -4.61
N LEU A 10 33.72 36.23 -5.01
CA LEU A 10 32.55 36.96 -5.50
C LEU A 10 31.98 36.32 -6.77
N GLY A 11 32.83 35.91 -7.71
CA GLY A 11 32.41 35.21 -8.91
C GLY A 11 31.69 33.88 -8.62
N ALA A 12 32.22 33.08 -7.68
CA ALA A 12 31.60 31.81 -7.27
C ALA A 12 30.23 32.04 -6.61
N ILE A 13 30.08 33.08 -5.78
CA ILE A 13 28.80 33.39 -5.14
C ILE A 13 27.75 33.83 -6.19
N ILE A 14 28.13 34.65 -7.17
CA ILE A 14 27.23 35.10 -8.23
C ILE A 14 26.75 33.88 -9.06
N VAL A 15 27.65 32.97 -9.43
CA VAL A 15 27.27 31.78 -10.18
C VAL A 15 26.34 30.87 -9.36
N ALA A 16 26.58 30.67 -8.07
CA ALA A 16 25.71 29.89 -7.20
C ALA A 16 24.30 30.52 -7.08
N VAL A 17 24.22 31.80 -6.91
CA VAL A 17 22.91 32.51 -6.86
C VAL A 17 22.17 32.41 -8.20
N TRP A 18 22.87 32.51 -9.32
CA TRP A 18 22.27 32.35 -10.66
C TRP A 18 21.74 30.93 -10.90
N LEU A 19 22.47 29.92 -10.44
CA LEU A 19 22.00 28.53 -10.54
C LEU A 19 20.76 28.26 -9.69
N ILE A 20 20.70 28.80 -8.47
CA ILE A 20 19.53 28.64 -7.58
C ILE A 20 18.32 29.41 -8.13
N VAL A 21 18.50 30.67 -8.54
CA VAL A 21 17.39 31.49 -9.07
C VAL A 21 16.94 31.00 -10.44
N GLY A 22 17.90 30.60 -11.31
CA GLY A 22 17.61 30.08 -12.64
C GLY A 22 16.86 28.72 -12.58
N SER A 23 17.26 27.82 -11.70
CA SER A 23 16.55 26.52 -11.54
C SER A 23 15.14 26.69 -10.97
N ASN A 24 14.95 27.64 -10.05
CA ASN A 24 13.63 27.98 -9.52
C ASN A 24 12.72 28.63 -10.58
N TYR A 25 13.29 29.53 -11.40
CA TYR A 25 12.54 30.19 -12.48
C TYR A 25 12.11 29.18 -13.55
N ILE A 26 13.02 28.28 -13.97
CA ILE A 26 12.72 27.24 -14.96
C ILE A 26 11.71 26.22 -14.36
N GLY A 27 11.85 25.86 -13.09
CA GLY A 27 10.90 24.99 -12.40
C GLY A 27 9.49 25.56 -12.39
N ASN A 28 9.33 26.85 -12.10
CA ASN A 28 8.03 27.52 -12.11
C ASN A 28 7.45 27.74 -13.52
N LEU A 29 8.30 27.76 -14.56
CA LEU A 29 7.85 27.89 -15.94
C LEU A 29 7.35 26.54 -16.53
N LEU A 30 7.96 25.43 -16.10
CA LEU A 30 7.63 24.10 -16.60
C LEU A 30 6.55 23.38 -15.80
N ILE A 31 6.30 23.81 -14.56
CA ILE A 31 5.26 23.26 -13.68
C ILE A 31 4.30 24.41 -13.39
N PRO A 32 3.15 24.51 -14.10
CA PRO A 32 2.16 25.53 -13.77
C PRO A 32 1.73 25.36 -12.32
N PRO A 33 1.62 26.48 -11.55
CA PRO A 33 1.14 26.40 -10.18
C PRO A 33 -0.26 25.78 -10.18
N PHE A 34 -0.45 24.77 -9.37
CA PHE A 34 -1.75 24.19 -9.10
C PHE A 34 -2.58 25.26 -8.38
N GLU A 35 -3.52 25.88 -9.10
CA GLU A 35 -4.45 26.83 -8.52
C GLU A 35 -5.44 26.08 -7.61
N PRO A 36 -5.47 26.36 -6.30
CA PRO A 36 -6.58 25.91 -5.48
C PRO A 36 -7.80 26.78 -5.83
N VAL A 37 -8.88 26.11 -6.17
CA VAL A 37 -10.19 26.76 -6.36
C VAL A 37 -10.55 27.49 -5.07
N HIS A 38 -10.59 28.85 -5.16
CA HIS A 38 -11.07 29.71 -4.10
C HIS A 38 -12.59 29.66 -3.99
N GLU A 39 -13.10 29.48 -2.80
CA GLU A 39 -14.18 30.36 -2.34
C GLU A 39 -14.14 30.56 -0.82
N ALA A 40 -13.90 31.79 -0.54
CA ALA A 40 -14.47 32.77 0.39
C ALA A 40 -14.50 32.47 1.91
N THR A 41 -13.73 33.34 2.54
CA THR A 41 -13.94 34.09 3.80
C THR A 41 -13.94 33.38 5.15
N ALA A 42 -12.95 33.86 5.87
CA ALA A 42 -12.94 34.34 7.26
C ALA A 42 -12.32 33.47 8.36
N LYS A 43 -11.21 34.04 8.85
CA LYS A 43 -10.68 34.04 10.24
C LYS A 43 -10.09 32.77 10.85
N SER A 44 -8.74 32.88 10.93
CA SER A 44 -7.90 32.62 12.12
C SER A 44 -8.16 31.37 12.96
N GLY A 45 -7.14 30.52 13.02
CA GLY A 45 -7.04 29.48 14.05
C GLY A 45 -6.36 28.21 13.55
N ASN A 46 -5.06 28.14 13.82
CA ASN A 46 -4.24 26.95 13.84
C ASN A 46 -5.02 25.63 13.97
N SER A 47 -5.01 24.74 12.95
CA SER A 47 -5.20 23.30 13.14
C SER A 47 -4.78 22.52 11.89
N GLU A 48 -3.66 21.81 12.01
CA GLU A 48 -3.26 20.78 11.04
C GLU A 48 -4.25 19.61 11.03
N ALA A 49 -4.74 19.26 9.82
CA ALA A 49 -5.15 17.93 9.39
C ALA A 49 -6.33 17.19 10.06
N PRO A 50 -7.59 17.45 9.60
CA PRO A 50 -8.67 16.47 9.72
C PRO A 50 -8.89 15.59 8.48
N ALA A 51 -8.59 16.06 7.26
CA ALA A 51 -8.96 15.35 6.03
C ALA A 51 -8.37 13.93 5.85
N LYS A 52 -7.14 13.69 6.34
CA LYS A 52 -6.51 12.36 6.26
C LYS A 52 -7.06 11.37 7.28
N LYS A 53 -7.62 11.84 8.39
CA LYS A 53 -8.28 11.00 9.42
C LYS A 53 -9.72 10.66 9.05
N GLU A 54 -10.44 11.57 8.41
CA GLU A 54 -11.84 11.33 7.99
C GLU A 54 -11.94 10.42 6.78
N ALA A 55 -11.09 10.59 5.75
CA ALA A 55 -10.99 9.65 4.65
C ALA A 55 -10.62 8.23 5.11
N LYS A 56 -9.74 8.11 6.12
CA LYS A 56 -9.35 6.82 6.71
C LYS A 56 -10.46 6.20 7.55
N LYS A 57 -11.33 6.99 8.21
CA LYS A 57 -12.49 6.53 8.99
C LYS A 57 -13.64 6.11 8.08
N ALA A 58 -13.89 6.85 6.99
CA ALA A 58 -14.87 6.50 5.97
C ALA A 58 -14.49 5.21 5.22
N GLU A 59 -13.20 5.02 4.88
CA GLU A 59 -12.69 3.80 4.24
C GLU A 59 -12.87 2.54 5.10
N THR A 60 -12.83 2.68 6.43
CA THR A 60 -12.99 1.55 7.37
C THR A 60 -14.46 1.12 7.52
N ALA A 61 -15.42 1.97 7.17
CA ALA A 61 -16.85 1.74 7.31
C ALA A 61 -17.53 1.17 6.05
N GLN A 62 -16.82 1.15 4.90
CA GLN A 62 -17.40 0.66 3.65
C GLN A 62 -17.42 -0.89 3.61
N PRO A 63 -18.52 -1.49 3.08
CA PRO A 63 -18.58 -2.92 2.82
C PRO A 63 -17.45 -3.41 1.92
N LEU A 64 -16.95 -4.63 2.18
CA LEU A 64 -15.82 -5.18 1.41
C LEU A 64 -16.09 -5.25 -0.10
N PRO A 65 -17.27 -5.59 -0.60
CA PRO A 65 -17.56 -5.56 -2.05
C PRO A 65 -17.30 -4.19 -2.69
N ILE A 66 -17.72 -3.11 -2.03
CA ILE A 66 -17.51 -1.73 -2.51
C ILE A 66 -16.01 -1.40 -2.52
N LEU A 67 -15.29 -1.77 -1.46
CA LEU A 67 -13.85 -1.58 -1.37
C LEU A 67 -13.09 -2.37 -2.46
N LEU A 68 -13.52 -3.59 -2.77
CA LEU A 68 -12.90 -4.41 -3.82
C LEU A 68 -13.19 -3.84 -5.21
N ALA A 69 -14.42 -3.34 -5.45
CA ALA A 69 -14.79 -2.72 -6.73
C ALA A 69 -13.99 -1.44 -7.02
N SER A 70 -13.68 -0.66 -5.99
CA SER A 70 -12.88 0.57 -6.09
C SER A 70 -11.37 0.36 -5.90
N ALA A 71 -10.93 -0.87 -5.58
CA ALA A 71 -9.54 -1.15 -5.27
C ALA A 71 -8.65 -1.06 -6.52
N ASN A 72 -7.42 -0.59 -6.34
CA ASN A 72 -6.42 -0.51 -7.38
C ASN A 72 -5.37 -1.62 -7.22
N ALA A 73 -5.17 -2.44 -8.25
CA ALA A 73 -4.23 -3.56 -8.23
C ALA A 73 -2.75 -3.11 -8.09
N ASP A 74 -2.38 -1.94 -8.64
CA ASP A 74 -1.03 -1.40 -8.49
C ASP A 74 -0.75 -0.97 -7.05
N LYS A 75 -1.76 -0.39 -6.37
CA LYS A 75 -1.70 -0.17 -4.93
C LYS A 75 -1.53 -1.50 -4.20
N GLY A 76 -2.27 -2.53 -4.60
CA GLY A 76 -2.17 -3.89 -4.08
C GLY A 76 -0.75 -4.47 -4.22
N LYS A 77 -0.12 -4.30 -5.38
CA LYS A 77 1.27 -4.68 -5.63
C LYS A 77 2.25 -3.98 -4.67
N LYS A 78 2.04 -2.67 -4.42
CA LYS A 78 2.87 -1.91 -3.46
C LYS A 78 2.68 -2.44 -2.03
N VAL A 79 1.46 -2.71 -1.60
CA VAL A 79 1.15 -3.26 -0.27
C VAL A 79 1.73 -4.67 -0.12
N ALA A 80 1.64 -5.51 -1.17
CA ALA A 80 2.14 -6.89 -1.20
C ALA A 80 3.67 -7.00 -1.03
N LYS A 81 4.43 -5.89 -1.16
CA LYS A 81 5.86 -5.87 -0.80
C LYS A 81 6.10 -6.30 0.65
N LYS A 82 5.14 -6.12 1.54
CA LYS A 82 5.20 -6.60 2.93
C LYS A 82 5.09 -8.12 3.04
N CYS A 83 4.67 -8.79 1.99
CA CYS A 83 4.43 -10.25 1.96
C CYS A 83 5.57 -11.02 1.28
N VAL A 84 6.33 -10.38 0.35
CA VAL A 84 7.31 -11.06 -0.51
C VAL A 84 8.51 -11.63 0.25
N SER A 85 8.82 -11.13 1.45
CA SER A 85 9.85 -11.69 2.31
C SER A 85 9.52 -13.13 2.72
N CYS A 86 8.24 -13.41 2.95
CA CYS A 86 7.77 -14.70 3.45
C CYS A 86 7.01 -15.54 2.43
N HIS A 87 6.49 -14.96 1.35
CA HIS A 87 5.64 -15.65 0.38
C HIS A 87 6.13 -15.49 -1.06
N THR A 88 5.71 -16.43 -1.91
CA THR A 88 5.75 -16.30 -3.38
C THR A 88 4.34 -16.28 -3.93
N PHE A 89 4.12 -15.72 -5.13
CA PHE A 89 2.78 -15.54 -5.72
C PHE A 89 2.58 -16.31 -7.03
N LYS A 90 3.67 -16.60 -7.75
CA LYS A 90 3.60 -17.24 -9.08
C LYS A 90 3.23 -18.70 -8.96
N LYS A 91 2.57 -19.25 -9.99
CA LYS A 91 2.27 -20.67 -10.13
C LYS A 91 3.56 -21.49 -10.00
N GLY A 92 3.52 -22.55 -9.18
CA GLY A 92 4.71 -23.37 -8.92
C GLY A 92 5.82 -22.70 -8.12
N GLY A 93 5.58 -21.49 -7.59
CA GLY A 93 6.56 -20.79 -6.76
C GLY A 93 6.84 -21.56 -5.46
N LYS A 94 8.11 -21.53 -5.03
CA LYS A 94 8.57 -22.23 -3.82
C LYS A 94 7.91 -21.66 -2.56
N ASN A 95 7.62 -22.53 -1.59
CA ASN A 95 7.33 -22.11 -0.22
C ASN A 95 8.58 -21.43 0.36
N LYS A 96 8.37 -20.41 1.19
CA LYS A 96 9.41 -19.73 1.98
C LYS A 96 9.12 -19.95 3.47
N VAL A 97 9.26 -18.90 4.28
CA VAL A 97 8.77 -18.88 5.68
C VAL A 97 7.25 -19.11 5.74
N GLY A 98 6.53 -18.58 4.74
CA GLY A 98 5.12 -18.85 4.47
C GLY A 98 4.90 -19.65 3.19
N PRO A 99 3.68 -20.14 2.94
CA PRO A 99 3.34 -20.89 1.74
C PRO A 99 3.33 -20.02 0.49
N ASN A 100 3.41 -20.68 -0.68
CA ASN A 100 3.06 -20.03 -1.94
C ASN A 100 1.59 -19.61 -1.92
N LEU A 101 1.27 -18.42 -2.46
CA LEU A 101 -0.07 -17.80 -2.43
C LEU A 101 -0.79 -17.88 -3.80
N PHE A 102 -0.28 -18.65 -4.75
CA PHE A 102 -0.98 -18.84 -6.03
C PHE A 102 -2.36 -19.44 -5.83
N GLY A 103 -3.38 -18.80 -6.38
CA GLY A 103 -4.78 -19.22 -6.25
C GLY A 103 -5.27 -19.25 -4.80
N ILE A 104 -4.75 -18.36 -3.94
CA ILE A 104 -5.16 -18.33 -2.54
C ILE A 104 -6.59 -17.82 -2.36
N ILE A 105 -7.03 -16.82 -3.14
CA ILE A 105 -8.39 -16.29 -3.05
C ILE A 105 -9.38 -17.29 -3.67
N GLY A 106 -10.36 -17.73 -2.89
CA GLY A 106 -11.28 -18.79 -3.25
C GLY A 106 -10.71 -20.21 -3.12
N GLY A 107 -9.40 -20.33 -2.96
CA GLY A 107 -8.73 -21.63 -2.84
C GLY A 107 -8.85 -22.26 -1.46
N ALA A 108 -8.68 -23.60 -1.40
CA ALA A 108 -8.71 -24.33 -0.14
C ALA A 108 -7.63 -23.85 0.82
N ARG A 109 -7.95 -23.80 2.11
CA ARG A 109 -6.96 -23.52 3.15
C ARG A 109 -5.96 -24.66 3.27
N ALA A 110 -4.76 -24.35 3.71
CA ALA A 110 -3.67 -25.31 3.91
C ALA A 110 -3.32 -26.16 2.66
N LYS A 111 -3.53 -25.65 1.43
CA LYS A 111 -3.38 -26.42 0.18
C LYS A 111 -1.97 -26.45 -0.42
N ALA A 112 -1.06 -25.56 -0.01
CA ALA A 112 0.26 -25.51 -0.64
C ALA A 112 1.06 -26.77 -0.31
N ALA A 113 1.41 -27.52 -1.35
CA ALA A 113 2.15 -28.77 -1.21
C ALA A 113 3.50 -28.56 -0.50
N GLY A 114 3.87 -29.46 0.40
CA GLY A 114 5.13 -29.44 1.11
C GLY A 114 5.27 -28.35 2.17
N PHE A 115 4.24 -27.52 2.41
CA PHE A 115 4.28 -26.54 3.48
C PHE A 115 3.73 -27.08 4.80
N LYS A 116 4.48 -26.94 5.89
CA LYS A 116 4.05 -27.37 7.23
C LYS A 116 3.17 -26.33 7.90
N TYR A 117 1.88 -26.40 7.69
CA TYR A 117 0.88 -25.49 8.26
C TYR A 117 0.77 -25.61 9.78
N SER A 118 0.13 -24.62 10.43
CA SER A 118 -0.27 -24.76 11.84
C SER A 118 -1.51 -25.62 11.95
N ASN A 119 -1.67 -26.29 13.10
CA ASN A 119 -2.89 -27.03 13.38
C ASN A 119 -4.15 -26.15 13.31
N ALA A 120 -4.01 -24.86 13.66
CA ALA A 120 -5.12 -23.93 13.62
C ALA A 120 -5.72 -23.78 12.20
N ILE A 121 -4.89 -23.53 11.17
CA ILE A 121 -5.39 -23.38 9.80
C ILE A 121 -5.85 -24.71 9.20
N THR A 122 -5.18 -25.81 9.54
CA THR A 122 -5.57 -27.15 9.08
C THR A 122 -6.93 -27.55 9.65
N LYS A 123 -7.16 -27.32 10.95
CA LYS A 123 -8.45 -27.59 11.60
C LYS A 123 -9.56 -26.68 11.11
N MET A 124 -9.26 -25.42 10.76
CA MET A 124 -10.24 -24.48 10.23
C MET A 124 -10.85 -24.99 8.92
N GLY A 125 -10.06 -25.62 8.04
CA GLY A 125 -10.52 -26.20 6.79
C GLY A 125 -11.20 -25.18 5.86
N GLY A 126 -11.94 -25.66 4.86
CA GLY A 126 -12.70 -24.84 3.92
C GLY A 126 -11.82 -23.98 2.99
N ASN A 127 -12.40 -22.94 2.40
CA ASN A 127 -11.76 -22.08 1.41
C ASN A 127 -11.51 -20.66 1.97
N TRP A 128 -10.56 -19.95 1.36
CA TRP A 128 -10.32 -18.56 1.64
C TRP A 128 -11.33 -17.68 0.88
N SER A 129 -12.43 -17.31 1.55
CA SER A 129 -13.33 -16.28 1.03
C SER A 129 -12.67 -14.90 1.07
N TYR A 130 -13.22 -13.93 0.35
CA TYR A 130 -12.79 -12.53 0.41
C TYR A 130 -12.92 -11.97 1.82
N GLU A 131 -14.02 -12.28 2.50
CA GLU A 131 -14.28 -11.84 3.87
C GLU A 131 -13.27 -12.43 4.86
N ASP A 132 -13.01 -13.73 4.80
CA ASP A 132 -12.04 -14.37 5.69
C ASP A 132 -10.64 -13.86 5.45
N MET A 133 -10.27 -13.64 4.18
CA MET A 133 -8.99 -13.05 3.85
C MET A 133 -8.88 -11.61 4.39
N ASN A 134 -9.94 -10.80 4.27
CA ASN A 134 -9.97 -9.45 4.84
C ASN A 134 -9.81 -9.47 6.36
N LYS A 135 -10.56 -10.34 7.06
CA LYS A 135 -10.46 -10.51 8.52
C LYS A 135 -9.07 -11.01 8.93
N PHE A 136 -8.54 -12.01 8.23
CA PHE A 136 -7.21 -12.55 8.49
C PHE A 136 -6.11 -11.50 8.28
N LEU A 137 -6.17 -10.74 7.19
CA LEU A 137 -5.22 -9.67 6.93
C LEU A 137 -5.37 -8.46 7.86
N THR A 138 -6.50 -8.30 8.52
CA THR A 138 -6.67 -7.26 9.55
C THR A 138 -5.79 -7.54 10.76
N LYS A 139 -5.83 -8.76 11.28
CA LYS A 139 -5.00 -9.20 12.41
C LYS A 139 -4.94 -10.74 12.45
N PRO A 140 -3.94 -11.36 11.79
CA PRO A 140 -3.87 -12.82 11.63
C PRO A 140 -4.01 -13.62 12.93
N LYS A 141 -3.30 -13.22 13.99
CA LYS A 141 -3.34 -13.93 15.28
C LYS A 141 -4.69 -13.80 15.99
N SER A 142 -5.45 -12.73 15.75
CA SER A 142 -6.78 -12.56 16.34
C SER A 142 -7.86 -13.35 15.57
N PHE A 143 -7.75 -13.40 14.24
CA PHE A 143 -8.67 -14.17 13.40
C PHE A 143 -8.43 -15.69 13.56
N LEU A 144 -7.16 -16.09 13.63
CA LEU A 144 -6.77 -17.50 13.72
C LEU A 144 -5.73 -17.67 14.85
N PRO A 145 -6.17 -17.80 16.10
CA PRO A 145 -5.28 -18.12 17.21
C PRO A 145 -4.49 -19.41 16.93
N GLY A 146 -3.20 -19.40 17.17
CA GLY A 146 -2.31 -20.50 16.83
C GLY A 146 -1.76 -20.51 15.40
N THR A 147 -2.05 -19.48 14.59
CA THR A 147 -1.38 -19.29 13.31
C THR A 147 0.12 -19.08 13.49
N LYS A 148 0.93 -19.70 12.60
CA LYS A 148 2.38 -19.44 12.53
C LYS A 148 2.74 -18.09 11.89
N MET A 149 1.80 -17.42 11.24
CA MET A 149 2.03 -16.14 10.58
C MET A 149 2.26 -15.02 11.60
N ALA A 150 3.47 -14.47 11.60
CA ALA A 150 3.89 -13.42 12.54
C ALA A 150 3.62 -12.00 12.04
N PHE A 151 2.67 -11.83 11.14
CA PHE A 151 2.31 -10.53 10.56
C PHE A 151 1.36 -9.76 11.47
N ASN A 152 1.62 -8.45 11.67
CA ASN A 152 0.80 -7.60 12.55
C ASN A 152 -0.54 -7.16 11.91
N GLY A 153 -0.72 -7.45 10.62
CA GLY A 153 -1.93 -7.07 9.88
C GLY A 153 -1.83 -5.73 9.16
N LEU A 154 -2.87 -5.44 8.39
CA LEU A 154 -3.07 -4.19 7.64
C LEU A 154 -4.25 -3.43 8.25
N LYS A 155 -3.98 -2.24 8.80
CA LYS A 155 -5.01 -1.41 9.45
C LYS A 155 -6.01 -0.82 8.44
N SER A 156 -5.52 -0.35 7.26
CA SER A 156 -6.35 0.26 6.22
C SER A 156 -7.20 -0.79 5.50
N ALA A 157 -8.51 -0.57 5.42
CA ALA A 157 -9.43 -1.44 4.69
C ALA A 157 -9.15 -1.41 3.18
N GLY A 158 -8.84 -0.23 2.62
CA GLY A 158 -8.46 -0.10 1.21
C GLY A 158 -7.13 -0.77 0.87
N ASP A 159 -6.16 -0.80 1.81
CA ASP A 159 -4.92 -1.56 1.59
C ASP A 159 -5.21 -3.06 1.58
N ARG A 160 -6.12 -3.54 2.44
CA ARG A 160 -6.54 -4.94 2.45
C ARG A 160 -7.28 -5.30 1.16
N ALA A 161 -8.26 -4.50 0.75
CA ALA A 161 -8.97 -4.69 -0.51
C ALA A 161 -8.01 -4.70 -1.71
N ALA A 162 -7.09 -3.76 -1.77
CA ALA A 162 -6.10 -3.67 -2.84
C ALA A 162 -5.18 -4.91 -2.90
N VAL A 163 -4.65 -5.37 -1.76
CA VAL A 163 -3.79 -6.57 -1.74
C VAL A 163 -4.58 -7.85 -2.04
N ILE A 164 -5.84 -7.95 -1.61
CA ILE A 164 -6.72 -9.07 -1.94
C ILE A 164 -6.97 -9.12 -3.44
N LEU A 165 -7.26 -7.97 -4.08
CA LEU A 165 -7.44 -7.87 -5.52
C LEU A 165 -6.15 -8.27 -6.28
N PHE A 166 -4.99 -7.82 -5.79
CA PHE A 166 -3.70 -8.22 -6.34
C PHE A 166 -3.47 -9.73 -6.19
N LEU A 167 -3.72 -10.33 -5.02
CA LEU A 167 -3.57 -11.76 -4.82
C LEU A 167 -4.55 -12.59 -5.68
N ARG A 168 -5.76 -12.07 -5.91
CA ARG A 168 -6.75 -12.68 -6.79
C ARG A 168 -6.22 -12.87 -8.22
N SER A 169 -5.39 -11.95 -8.73
CA SER A 169 -4.83 -12.03 -10.08
C SER A 169 -3.83 -13.20 -10.27
N PHE A 170 -3.34 -13.80 -9.17
CA PHE A 170 -2.47 -14.97 -9.23
C PHE A 170 -3.28 -16.27 -9.11
N ALA A 171 -4.13 -16.53 -10.08
CA ALA A 171 -4.87 -17.79 -10.23
C ALA A 171 -5.10 -18.07 -11.71
N ASP A 172 -5.20 -19.35 -12.08
CA ASP A 172 -5.58 -19.73 -13.45
C ASP A 172 -6.99 -19.23 -13.77
N THR A 173 -7.90 -19.30 -12.81
CA THR A 173 -9.25 -18.75 -12.88
C THR A 173 -9.49 -17.90 -11.63
N PRO A 174 -9.38 -16.58 -11.74
CA PRO A 174 -9.61 -15.70 -10.59
C PRO A 174 -11.06 -15.80 -10.08
N ALA A 175 -11.23 -16.00 -8.78
CA ALA A 175 -12.54 -16.09 -8.13
C ALA A 175 -13.43 -14.88 -8.46
N ALA A 176 -14.72 -15.06 -8.68
CA ALA A 176 -15.66 -13.96 -8.93
C ALA A 176 -15.65 -12.97 -7.75
N LEU A 177 -15.77 -11.69 -8.05
CA LEU A 177 -15.89 -10.67 -7.00
C LEU A 177 -17.23 -10.84 -6.26
N PRO A 178 -17.26 -10.60 -4.95
CA PRO A 178 -18.52 -10.61 -4.20
C PRO A 178 -19.41 -9.46 -4.67
N LYS A 179 -20.70 -9.74 -4.73
CA LYS A 179 -21.74 -8.75 -5.08
C LYS A 179 -22.07 -7.88 -3.90
#